data_78a4ef2df6c4b14e92bb5eb22ac58819
#
_entry.id   78a4ef2df6c4b14e92bb5eb22ac58819
#
_cell.length_a   1.000
_cell.length_b   1.000
_cell.length_c   1.000
_cell.angle_alpha   90.00
_cell.angle_beta   90.00
_cell.angle_gamma   90.00
#
_symmetry.space_group_name_H-M   'P 1'
#
loop_
_entity.id
_entity.type
_entity.pdbx_description
1 polymer ?
#
loop_
_entity_poly.entity_id
_entity_poly.type
_entity_poly.pdbx_seq_one_letter_code
_entity_poly.pdbx_strand_id
1 'polypeptide(L)'
;MTANVERPGGRRPPAQAAYGSDLVVDLLRALGHRYLPLNPGSSFRGLHDSVVNHGGNRDPQLLLCLHEEIAVSLAHGYAKATRGPAVVAVHDLVGLMHASMAVYNAYCDRVPLLLLGGSG
;
A
#
# COMPACT_ATOMS: atom_id res chain seq x y z
N MET A 1 11.78 7.94 19.60
CA MET A 1 11.96 8.28 18.16
C MET A 1 10.56 8.30 17.54
N THR A 2 10.00 9.47 17.27
CA THR A 2 8.77 9.57 16.48
C THR A 2 9.13 9.27 15.02
N ALA A 3 8.62 8.18 14.47
CA ALA A 3 8.78 7.90 13.06
C ALA A 3 8.28 9.11 12.26
N ASN A 4 9.08 9.55 11.30
CA ASN A 4 8.71 10.66 10.43
C ASN A 4 7.67 10.14 9.42
N VAL A 5 6.41 10.15 9.83
CA VAL A 5 5.29 9.67 9.01
C VAL A 5 4.76 10.84 8.21
N GLU A 6 4.70 10.68 6.90
CA GLU A 6 4.08 11.65 6.01
C GLU A 6 2.62 11.91 6.40
N ARG A 7 2.27 13.16 6.64
CA ARG A 7 0.94 13.59 7.04
C ARG A 7 0.50 14.79 6.20
N PRO A 8 -0.79 14.97 5.95
CA PRO A 8 -1.28 16.15 5.25
C PRO A 8 -0.97 17.42 6.04
N GLY A 9 -0.43 18.42 5.37
CA GLY A 9 -0.06 19.69 5.97
C GLY A 9 -1.27 20.51 6.42
N GLY A 10 -1.72 20.34 7.66
CA GLY A 10 -2.69 21.23 8.32
C GLY A 10 -4.12 21.23 7.78
N ARG A 11 -4.43 20.54 6.69
CA ARG A 11 -5.80 20.40 6.18
C ARG A 11 -6.49 19.17 6.78
N ARG A 12 -7.75 19.36 7.17
CA ARG A 12 -8.61 18.23 7.52
C ARG A 12 -8.84 17.38 6.25
N PRO A 13 -8.68 16.05 6.29
CA PRO A 13 -9.00 15.21 5.16
C PRO A 13 -10.42 15.53 4.64
N PRO A 14 -10.64 15.56 3.32
CA PRO A 14 -11.98 15.77 2.78
C PRO A 14 -12.93 14.67 3.26
N ALA A 15 -14.15 15.05 3.60
CA ALA A 15 -15.16 14.13 4.11
C ALA A 15 -15.73 13.19 3.01
N GLN A 16 -15.46 13.49 1.74
CA GLN A 16 -16.00 12.76 0.60
C GLN A 16 -14.91 12.56 -0.46
N ALA A 17 -14.89 11.36 -1.06
CA ALA A 17 -14.00 11.03 -2.16
C ALA A 17 -14.27 11.95 -3.37
N ALA A 18 -13.20 12.56 -3.88
CA ALA A 18 -13.24 13.40 -5.08
C ALA A 18 -12.68 12.68 -6.31
N TYR A 19 -11.82 11.69 -6.09
CA TYR A 19 -11.13 10.93 -7.14
C TYR A 19 -11.34 9.43 -6.97
N GLY A 20 -11.16 8.67 -8.06
CA GLY A 20 -11.22 7.20 -8.01
C GLY A 20 -10.19 6.60 -7.04
N SER A 21 -9.02 7.21 -6.90
CA SER A 21 -8.00 6.80 -5.94
C SER A 21 -8.43 7.00 -4.47
N ASP A 22 -9.28 8.00 -4.18
CA ASP A 22 -9.86 8.18 -2.84
C ASP A 22 -10.81 7.04 -2.50
N LEU A 23 -11.61 6.57 -3.47
CA LEU A 23 -12.48 5.41 -3.31
C LEU A 23 -11.68 4.14 -3.03
N VAL A 24 -10.51 3.96 -3.66
CA VAL A 24 -9.63 2.83 -3.36
C VAL A 24 -9.17 2.90 -1.91
N VAL A 25 -8.78 4.08 -1.40
CA VAL A 25 -8.38 4.27 -0.01
C VAL A 25 -9.54 3.94 0.94
N ASP A 26 -10.75 4.40 0.64
CA ASP A 26 -11.93 4.11 1.46
C ASP A 26 -12.28 2.62 1.47
N LEU A 27 -12.13 1.93 0.33
CA LEU A 27 -12.31 0.47 0.24
C LEU A 27 -11.25 -0.28 1.06
N LEU A 28 -9.99 0.09 0.96
CA LEU A 28 -8.92 -0.53 1.75
C LEU A 28 -9.16 -0.36 3.26
N ARG A 29 -9.64 0.81 3.66
CA ARG A 29 -10.04 1.08 5.04
C ARG A 29 -11.23 0.21 5.47
N ALA A 30 -12.27 0.15 4.65
CA ALA A 30 -13.46 -0.67 4.93
C ALA A 30 -13.14 -2.16 5.02
N LEU A 31 -12.15 -2.63 4.25
CA LEU A 31 -11.63 -4.00 4.30
C LEU A 31 -10.66 -4.25 5.49
N GLY A 32 -10.37 -3.23 6.29
CA GLY A 32 -9.55 -3.35 7.49
C GLY A 32 -8.04 -3.37 7.24
N HIS A 33 -7.59 -2.96 6.06
CA HIS A 33 -6.16 -2.85 5.79
C HIS A 33 -5.55 -1.68 6.55
N ARG A 34 -4.60 -1.96 7.44
CA ARG A 34 -3.95 -0.96 8.30
C ARG A 34 -2.68 -0.37 7.71
N TYR A 35 -2.00 -1.12 6.85
CA TYR A 35 -0.72 -0.74 6.27
C TYR A 35 -0.73 -0.96 4.76
N LEU A 36 -0.03 -0.09 4.05
CA LEU A 36 0.24 -0.20 2.62
C LEU A 36 1.75 -0.06 2.39
N PRO A 37 2.50 -1.16 2.43
CA PRO A 37 3.89 -1.15 2.01
C PRO A 37 4.00 -0.82 0.53
N LEU A 38 4.96 0.03 0.17
CA LEU A 38 5.27 0.36 -1.21
C LEU A 38 6.69 0.91 -1.38
N ASN A 39 7.27 0.70 -2.55
CA ASN A 39 8.38 1.51 -3.03
C ASN A 39 7.79 2.64 -3.89
N PRO A 40 8.02 3.93 -3.57
CA PRO A 40 7.39 5.04 -4.29
C PRO A 40 7.64 5.00 -5.79
N GLY A 41 6.59 5.20 -6.58
CA GLY A 41 6.67 5.18 -8.03
C GLY A 41 5.59 6.05 -8.68
N SER A 42 5.88 6.55 -9.88
CA SER A 42 5.00 7.49 -10.59
C SER A 42 3.70 6.85 -11.07
N SER A 43 3.67 5.53 -11.30
CA SER A 43 2.51 4.83 -11.86
C SER A 43 1.31 4.76 -10.90
N PHE A 44 1.51 4.95 -9.61
CA PHE A 44 0.43 5.03 -8.62
C PHE A 44 0.45 6.32 -7.79
N ARG A 45 0.95 7.41 -8.39
CA ARG A 45 1.02 8.72 -7.72
C ARG A 45 -0.32 9.15 -7.13
N GLY A 46 -1.43 8.97 -7.86
CA GLY A 46 -2.75 9.31 -7.38
C GLY A 46 -3.16 8.52 -6.13
N LEU A 47 -2.83 7.23 -6.07
CA LEU A 47 -3.10 6.41 -4.88
C LEU A 47 -2.27 6.88 -3.68
N HIS A 48 -0.97 7.13 -3.89
CA HIS A 48 -0.08 7.65 -2.83
C HIS A 48 -0.63 8.97 -2.28
N ASP A 49 -0.96 9.91 -3.17
CA ASP A 49 -1.53 11.19 -2.81
C ASP A 49 -2.85 11.05 -2.03
N SER A 50 -3.75 10.18 -2.48
CA SER A 50 -5.02 9.91 -1.78
C SER A 50 -4.82 9.28 -0.41
N VAL A 51 -3.88 8.34 -0.24
CA VAL A 51 -3.60 7.78 1.09
C VAL A 51 -3.14 8.87 2.05
N VAL A 52 -2.30 9.82 1.59
CA VAL A 52 -1.81 10.92 2.44
C VAL A 52 -2.88 11.96 2.67
N ASN A 53 -3.49 12.50 1.61
CA ASN A 53 -4.34 13.70 1.70
C ASN A 53 -5.81 13.37 2.02
N HIS A 54 -6.39 12.35 1.39
CA HIS A 54 -7.76 11.91 1.68
C HIS A 54 -7.77 10.99 2.91
N GLY A 55 -6.88 10.01 2.97
CA GLY A 55 -6.77 9.03 4.06
C GLY A 55 -6.11 9.57 5.32
N GLY A 56 -5.39 10.70 5.26
CA GLY A 56 -4.60 11.24 6.36
C GLY A 56 -3.42 10.35 6.76
N ASN A 57 -3.03 9.44 5.89
CA ASN A 57 -1.99 8.42 6.09
C ASN A 57 -2.18 7.63 7.40
N ARG A 58 -3.36 7.06 7.58
CA ARG A 58 -3.70 6.30 8.81
C ARG A 58 -4.17 4.88 8.53
N ASP A 59 -5.26 4.72 7.86
CA ASP A 59 -5.85 3.41 7.57
C ASP A 59 -6.23 3.36 6.08
N PRO A 60 -5.34 2.87 5.22
CA PRO A 60 -4.00 2.33 5.49
C PRO A 60 -2.93 3.40 5.70
N GLN A 61 -1.93 3.09 6.52
CA GLN A 61 -0.71 3.89 6.64
C GLN A 61 0.33 3.40 5.64
N LEU A 62 0.94 4.32 4.91
CA LEU A 62 2.06 4.01 4.01
C LEU A 62 3.28 3.54 4.81
N LEU A 63 3.88 2.46 4.34
CA LEU A 63 5.18 1.99 4.80
C LEU A 63 6.15 2.06 3.61
N LEU A 64 7.01 3.08 3.62
CA LEU A 64 7.96 3.31 2.55
C LEU A 64 9.07 2.27 2.59
N CYS A 65 9.21 1.53 1.51
CA CYS A 65 10.23 0.52 1.30
C CYS A 65 11.21 0.98 0.23
N LEU A 66 12.43 0.48 0.28
CA LEU A 66 13.48 0.84 -0.67
C LEU A 66 13.47 -0.04 -1.94
N HIS A 67 12.64 -1.08 -1.95
CA HIS A 67 12.52 -2.02 -3.07
C HIS A 67 11.18 -2.75 -2.99
N GLU A 68 10.62 -3.15 -4.13
CA GLU A 68 9.31 -3.81 -4.19
C GLU A 68 9.32 -5.19 -3.53
N GLU A 69 10.43 -5.93 -3.65
CA GLU A 69 10.59 -7.21 -2.97
C GLU A 69 10.49 -7.06 -1.44
N ILE A 70 11.04 -5.97 -0.88
CA ILE A 70 10.92 -5.66 0.53
C ILE A 70 9.47 -5.37 0.88
N ALA A 71 8.77 -4.57 0.07
CA ALA A 71 7.38 -4.22 0.30
C ALA A 71 6.48 -5.47 0.31
N VAL A 72 6.63 -6.35 -0.68
CA VAL A 72 5.85 -7.59 -0.76
C VAL A 72 6.20 -8.56 0.36
N SER A 73 7.50 -8.70 0.71
CA SER A 73 7.94 -9.57 1.81
C SER A 73 7.41 -9.08 3.17
N LEU A 74 7.34 -7.76 3.36
CA LEU A 74 6.75 -7.15 4.56
C LEU A 74 5.26 -7.45 4.65
N ALA A 75 4.51 -7.26 3.55
CA ALA A 75 3.09 -7.59 3.47
C ALA A 75 2.85 -9.09 3.72
N HIS A 76 3.69 -9.97 3.14
CA HIS A 76 3.65 -11.42 3.35
C HIS A 76 3.83 -11.77 4.83
N GLY A 77 4.87 -11.26 5.48
CA GLY A 77 5.10 -11.49 6.91
C GLY A 77 3.99 -10.98 7.79
N TYR A 78 3.46 -9.78 7.48
CA TYR A 78 2.33 -9.19 8.20
C TYR A 78 1.07 -10.06 8.08
N ALA A 79 0.73 -10.51 6.86
CA ALA A 79 -0.42 -11.37 6.62
C ALA A 79 -0.32 -12.71 7.37
N LYS A 80 0.89 -13.32 7.42
CA LYS A 80 1.14 -14.53 8.22
C LYS A 80 0.92 -14.28 9.72
N ALA A 81 1.45 -13.18 10.23
CA ALA A 81 1.36 -12.86 11.66
C ALA A 81 -0.08 -12.54 12.09
N THR A 82 -0.84 -11.85 11.26
CA THR A 82 -2.22 -11.44 11.55
C THR A 82 -3.27 -12.48 11.13
N ARG A 83 -2.88 -13.50 10.36
CA ARG A 83 -3.79 -14.49 9.75
C ARG A 83 -4.89 -13.86 8.89
N GLY A 84 -4.59 -12.74 8.25
CA GLY A 84 -5.52 -12.00 7.41
C GLY A 84 -4.86 -11.50 6.13
N PRO A 85 -5.63 -10.99 5.17
CA PRO A 85 -5.09 -10.46 3.95
C PRO A 85 -4.27 -9.19 4.21
N ALA A 86 -3.19 -9.01 3.45
CA ALA A 86 -2.44 -7.76 3.41
C ALA A 86 -2.50 -7.16 2.01
N VAL A 87 -2.36 -5.84 1.94
CA VAL A 87 -2.27 -5.10 0.68
C VAL A 87 -0.85 -4.57 0.50
N VAL A 88 -0.38 -4.49 -0.74
CA VAL A 88 0.90 -3.92 -1.13
C VAL A 88 0.77 -3.25 -2.49
N ALA A 89 1.47 -2.13 -2.69
CA ALA A 89 1.53 -1.48 -3.99
C ALA A 89 2.93 -1.64 -4.60
N VAL A 90 2.97 -1.99 -5.88
CA VAL A 90 4.19 -2.14 -6.66
C VAL A 90 4.16 -1.24 -7.89
N HIS A 91 5.31 -0.68 -8.25
CA HIS A 91 5.43 0.12 -9.45
C HIS A 91 5.13 -0.79 -10.64
N ASP A 92 4.46 -0.23 -11.64
CA ASP A 92 4.27 -0.70 -13.00
C ASP A 92 4.96 -2.08 -13.32
N LEU A 93 5.42 -2.28 -14.54
CA LEU A 93 6.08 -3.51 -14.99
C LEU A 93 7.35 -3.84 -14.16
N VAL A 94 8.23 -2.86 -13.98
CA VAL A 94 9.51 -3.07 -13.31
C VAL A 94 9.34 -3.44 -11.84
N GLY A 95 8.39 -2.82 -11.14
CA GLY A 95 8.12 -3.11 -9.74
C GLY A 95 7.54 -4.51 -9.54
N LEU A 96 6.64 -4.95 -10.43
CA LEU A 96 6.13 -6.32 -10.39
C LEU A 96 7.23 -7.35 -10.68
N MET A 97 8.12 -7.07 -11.63
CA MET A 97 9.27 -7.93 -11.92
C MET A 97 10.22 -8.02 -10.72
N HIS A 98 10.51 -6.90 -10.05
CA HIS A 98 11.33 -6.89 -8.83
C HIS A 98 10.68 -7.64 -7.67
N ALA A 99 9.36 -7.65 -7.58
CA ALA A 99 8.61 -8.32 -6.52
C ALA A 99 8.36 -9.82 -6.80
N SER A 100 8.66 -10.33 -7.98
CA SER A 100 8.21 -11.65 -8.45
C SER A 100 8.55 -12.79 -7.50
N MET A 101 9.76 -12.83 -6.95
CA MET A 101 10.17 -13.87 -5.98
C MET A 101 9.39 -13.77 -4.66
N ALA A 102 9.17 -12.56 -4.16
CA ALA A 102 8.39 -12.37 -2.93
C ALA A 102 6.93 -12.76 -3.12
N VAL A 103 6.36 -12.47 -4.28
CA VAL A 103 5.01 -12.92 -4.68
C VAL A 103 4.96 -14.44 -4.75
N TYR A 104 5.95 -15.07 -5.37
CA TYR A 104 6.04 -16.53 -5.44
C TYR A 104 6.16 -17.17 -4.05
N ASN A 105 6.93 -16.57 -3.13
CA ASN A 105 7.03 -17.04 -1.74
C ASN A 105 5.68 -16.97 -1.02
N ALA A 106 4.93 -15.87 -1.19
CA ALA A 106 3.59 -15.74 -0.62
C ALA A 106 2.61 -16.76 -1.19
N TYR A 107 2.71 -17.05 -2.51
CA TYR A 107 1.94 -18.09 -3.17
C TYR A 107 2.25 -19.49 -2.62
N CYS A 108 3.52 -19.84 -2.45
CA CYS A 108 3.94 -21.12 -1.86
C CYS A 108 3.41 -21.29 -0.44
N ASP A 109 3.44 -20.22 0.36
CA ASP A 109 2.95 -20.19 1.73
C ASP A 109 1.42 -20.10 1.81
N ARG A 110 0.71 -19.93 0.68
CA ARG A 110 -0.75 -19.75 0.59
C ARG A 110 -1.25 -18.56 1.42
N VAL A 111 -0.47 -17.48 1.42
CA VAL A 111 -0.80 -16.25 2.15
C VAL A 111 -1.56 -15.28 1.24
N PRO A 112 -2.73 -14.79 1.66
CA PRO A 112 -3.52 -13.89 0.82
C PRO A 112 -2.90 -12.50 0.76
N LEU A 113 -2.53 -12.07 -0.45
CA LEU A 113 -2.05 -10.71 -0.72
C LEU A 113 -2.92 -10.05 -1.79
N LEU A 114 -3.27 -8.79 -1.55
CA LEU A 114 -3.82 -7.90 -2.58
C LEU A 114 -2.67 -7.06 -3.15
N LEU A 115 -2.31 -7.33 -4.40
CA LEU A 115 -1.32 -6.54 -5.12
C LEU A 115 -2.02 -5.44 -5.92
N LEU A 116 -1.61 -4.19 -5.68
CA LEU A 116 -2.02 -3.04 -6.47
C LEU A 116 -0.83 -2.64 -7.35
N GLY A 117 -1.05 -2.60 -8.65
CA GLY A 117 -0.07 -2.17 -9.64
C GLY A 117 -0.59 -0.96 -10.40
N GLY A 118 0.27 0.00 -10.69
CA GLY A 118 -0.03 1.04 -11.65
C GLY A 118 0.20 0.53 -13.07
N SER A 119 -0.33 1.24 -14.06
CA SER A 119 0.01 1.07 -15.46
C SER A 119 0.50 2.39 -16.04
N GLY A 120 1.56 2.35 -16.81
CA GLY A 120 2.08 3.50 -17.56
C GLY A 120 1.31 3.72 -18.86
#